data_728e32a44047f9e85c209a3adca3830b
#
_entry.id   728e32a44047f9e85c209a3adca3830b
#
_cell.length_a   1.000
_cell.length_b   1.000
_cell.length_c   1.000
_cell.angle_alpha   90.00
_cell.angle_beta   90.00
_cell.angle_gamma   90.00
#
_symmetry.space_group_name_H-M   'P 1'
#
loop_
_entity.id
_entity.type
_entity.pdbx_description
1 polymer ?
#
loop_
_entity_poly.entity_id
_entity_poly.type
_entity_poly.pdbx_seq_one_letter_code
_entity_poly.pdbx_strand_id
1 'polypeptide(L)'
;MITIDRLTLSYGRQQVLKDCSLRVEAGSRVALMGPSGCGKTSLINVIAGLLTPDSGKVSVNGKVSYVFQEPALFPWLTAVDNINVVLSDGPETLPRAEQLLEAVGLSDCRDKYPHQLSGGQKQRIAICRALAYGGDILLLDEPLKGLDADTRDQVSALLRKEWAGKTLLLVTHDPSEAESLCDRVYRWQEGTFR
;
A
#
# COMPACT_ATOMS: atom_id res chain seq x y z
N MET A 1 -14.20 -5.40 -1.64
CA MET A 1 -14.97 -4.16 -1.79
C MET A 1 -14.77 -3.26 -0.58
N ILE A 2 -14.59 -1.96 -0.79
CA ILE A 2 -14.47 -0.95 0.29
C ILE A 2 -15.64 0.02 0.15
N THR A 3 -16.33 0.31 1.23
CA THR A 3 -17.40 1.32 1.28
C THR A 3 -17.20 2.22 2.49
N ILE A 4 -17.19 3.53 2.24
CA ILE A 4 -17.08 4.59 3.24
C ILE A 4 -18.32 5.47 3.10
N ASP A 5 -19.03 5.70 4.19
CA ASP A 5 -20.24 6.52 4.23
C ASP A 5 -20.10 7.62 5.28
N ARG A 6 -20.07 8.89 4.82
CA ARG A 6 -20.01 10.13 5.59
C ARG A 6 -18.98 10.10 6.72
N LEU A 7 -17.77 9.65 6.41
CA LEU A 7 -16.69 9.53 7.36
C LEU A 7 -16.15 10.91 7.73
N THR A 8 -16.04 11.15 9.02
CA THR A 8 -15.40 12.34 9.59
C THR A 8 -14.28 11.92 10.51
N LEU A 9 -13.13 12.59 10.40
CA LEU A 9 -11.95 12.32 11.22
C LEU A 9 -11.24 13.63 11.56
N SER A 10 -10.89 13.78 12.84
CA SER A 10 -10.18 14.94 13.38
C SER A 10 -8.97 14.52 14.22
N TYR A 11 -7.93 15.35 14.23
CA TYR A 11 -6.82 15.26 15.18
C TYR A 11 -6.88 16.48 16.11
N GLY A 12 -7.39 16.27 17.32
CA GLY A 12 -7.67 17.34 18.26
C GLY A 12 -8.70 18.32 17.68
N ARG A 13 -8.31 19.57 17.40
CA ARG A 13 -9.21 20.58 16.83
C ARG A 13 -9.17 20.64 15.30
N GLN A 14 -8.29 19.93 14.67
CA GLN A 14 -8.13 19.93 13.20
C GLN A 14 -8.94 18.83 12.57
N GLN A 15 -10.02 19.18 11.88
CA GLN A 15 -10.78 18.22 11.06
C GLN A 15 -10.02 17.96 9.75
N VAL A 16 -9.70 16.68 9.49
CA VAL A 16 -8.90 16.23 8.34
C VAL A 16 -9.80 15.63 7.26
N LEU A 17 -10.82 14.88 7.66
CA LEU A 17 -11.83 14.34 6.73
C LEU A 17 -13.21 14.83 7.19
N LYS A 18 -14.05 15.27 6.23
CA LYS A 18 -15.37 15.80 6.49
C LYS A 18 -16.39 15.17 5.54
N ASP A 19 -17.36 14.44 6.11
CA ASP A 19 -18.42 13.75 5.36
C ASP A 19 -17.91 12.98 4.12
N CYS A 20 -16.70 12.42 4.23
CA CYS A 20 -16.04 11.72 3.14
C CYS A 20 -16.78 10.42 2.83
N SER A 21 -17.20 10.25 1.58
CA SER A 21 -17.82 9.02 1.10
C SER A 21 -17.06 8.51 -0.12
N LEU A 22 -16.76 7.21 -0.13
CA LEU A 22 -16.00 6.57 -1.19
C LEU A 22 -16.48 5.12 -1.36
N ARG A 23 -16.56 4.67 -2.61
CA ARG A 23 -16.83 3.27 -2.93
C ARG A 23 -15.79 2.74 -3.90
N VAL A 24 -15.14 1.65 -3.51
CA VAL A 24 -14.16 0.93 -4.33
C VAL A 24 -14.72 -0.47 -4.55
N GLU A 25 -15.09 -0.76 -5.78
CA GLU A 25 -15.66 -2.07 -6.17
C GLU A 25 -14.60 -3.17 -6.07
N ALA A 26 -15.05 -4.40 -5.89
CA ALA A 26 -14.15 -5.55 -5.91
C ALA A 26 -13.47 -5.68 -7.28
N GLY A 27 -12.16 -5.93 -7.28
CA GLY A 27 -11.36 -6.05 -8.51
C GLY A 27 -11.00 -4.73 -9.19
N SER A 28 -11.47 -3.57 -8.70
CA SER A 28 -11.10 -2.27 -9.27
C SER A 28 -9.78 -1.75 -8.68
N ARG A 29 -9.06 -0.96 -9.48
CA ARG A 29 -7.83 -0.27 -9.07
C ARG A 29 -8.06 1.23 -9.07
N VAL A 30 -7.97 1.83 -7.90
CA VAL A 30 -8.35 3.22 -7.66
C VAL A 30 -7.20 3.99 -7.04
N ALA A 31 -6.90 5.17 -7.56
CA ALA A 31 -5.97 6.12 -6.96
C ALA A 31 -6.71 7.26 -6.26
N LEU A 32 -6.23 7.63 -5.08
CA LEU A 32 -6.62 8.83 -4.35
C LEU A 32 -5.49 9.85 -4.45
N MET A 33 -5.74 10.96 -5.12
CA MET A 33 -4.78 12.03 -5.34
C MET A 33 -5.18 13.30 -4.59
N GLY A 34 -4.19 14.01 -4.07
CA GLY A 34 -4.41 15.28 -3.39
C GLY A 34 -3.12 15.83 -2.77
N PRO A 35 -3.13 17.08 -2.31
CA PRO A 35 -1.98 17.70 -1.70
C PRO A 35 -1.53 16.97 -0.42
N SER A 36 -0.28 17.20 -0.01
CA SER A 36 0.23 16.68 1.27
C SER A 36 -0.61 17.23 2.43
N GLY A 37 -0.90 16.37 3.41
CA GLY A 37 -1.69 16.75 4.59
C GLY A 37 -3.21 16.79 4.40
N CYS A 38 -3.76 16.49 3.21
CA CYS A 38 -5.21 16.50 2.98
C CYS A 38 -5.95 15.29 3.56
N GLY A 39 -5.27 14.34 4.20
CA GLY A 39 -5.93 13.22 4.88
C GLY A 39 -5.88 11.88 4.15
N LYS A 40 -5.11 11.73 3.06
CA LYS A 40 -4.99 10.45 2.31
C LYS A 40 -4.51 9.29 3.19
N THR A 41 -3.38 9.48 3.88
CA THR A 41 -2.85 8.49 4.83
C THR A 41 -3.82 8.20 5.97
N SER A 42 -4.53 9.22 6.47
CA SER A 42 -5.54 9.03 7.51
C SER A 42 -6.70 8.18 7.00
N LEU A 43 -7.18 8.43 5.78
CA LEU A 43 -8.27 7.66 5.18
C LEU A 43 -7.87 6.20 4.99
N ILE A 44 -6.68 5.94 4.43
CA ILE A 44 -6.21 4.57 4.21
C ILE A 44 -5.98 3.83 5.54
N ASN A 45 -5.54 4.52 6.60
CA ASN A 45 -5.41 3.96 7.95
C ASN A 45 -6.77 3.61 8.57
N VAL A 46 -7.81 4.41 8.33
CA VAL A 46 -9.18 4.06 8.75
C VAL A 46 -9.67 2.82 7.99
N ILE A 47 -9.43 2.73 6.68
CA ILE A 47 -9.77 1.55 5.86
C ILE A 47 -9.03 0.30 6.38
N ALA A 48 -7.77 0.44 6.77
CA ALA A 48 -6.96 -0.64 7.34
C ALA A 48 -7.38 -1.04 8.78
N GLY A 49 -8.28 -0.29 9.41
CA GLY A 49 -8.68 -0.51 10.80
C GLY A 49 -7.65 -0.03 11.85
N LEU A 50 -6.68 0.76 11.44
CA LEU A 50 -5.61 1.31 12.29
C LEU A 50 -6.02 2.63 12.98
N LEU A 51 -7.06 3.30 12.46
CA LEU A 51 -7.65 4.50 13.04
C LEU A 51 -9.16 4.36 13.13
N THR A 52 -9.73 4.85 14.24
CA THR A 52 -11.18 4.93 14.42
C THR A 52 -11.64 6.34 14.02
N PRO A 53 -12.63 6.47 13.11
CA PRO A 53 -13.17 7.77 12.74
C PRO A 53 -14.05 8.34 13.85
N ASP A 54 -14.24 9.68 13.85
CA ASP A 54 -15.15 10.36 14.80
C ASP A 54 -16.62 10.00 14.52
N SER A 55 -16.96 9.86 13.24
CA SER A 55 -18.30 9.48 12.77
C SER A 55 -18.27 8.88 11.38
N GLY A 56 -19.39 8.31 10.93
CA GLY A 56 -19.53 7.63 9.65
C GLY A 56 -19.33 6.11 9.78
N LYS A 57 -19.34 5.42 8.65
CA LYS A 57 -19.18 3.96 8.58
C LYS A 57 -18.15 3.56 7.55
N VAL A 58 -17.34 2.56 7.90
CA VAL A 58 -16.41 1.91 6.99
C VAL A 58 -16.70 0.43 6.95
N SER A 59 -16.82 -0.13 5.77
CA SER A 59 -16.98 -1.56 5.54
C SER A 59 -15.92 -2.03 4.54
N VAL A 60 -15.16 -3.04 4.93
CA VAL A 60 -14.11 -3.64 4.11
C VAL A 60 -14.36 -5.14 4.01
N ASN A 61 -14.65 -5.62 2.82
CA ASN A 61 -14.91 -7.04 2.57
C ASN A 61 -13.71 -7.67 1.87
N GLY A 62 -12.91 -8.43 2.60
CA GLY A 62 -11.72 -9.13 2.14
C GLY A 62 -10.51 -8.89 3.05
N LYS A 63 -9.51 -9.74 2.88
CA LYS A 63 -8.23 -9.67 3.57
C LYS A 63 -7.41 -8.49 3.02
N VAL A 64 -6.92 -7.62 3.90
CA VAL A 64 -6.18 -6.41 3.53
C VAL A 64 -4.68 -6.65 3.62
N SER A 65 -3.94 -6.36 2.54
CA SER A 65 -2.50 -6.14 2.53
C SER A 65 -2.23 -4.65 2.52
N TYR A 66 -1.20 -4.17 3.25
CA TYR A 66 -0.89 -2.75 3.32
C TYR A 66 0.61 -2.48 3.14
N VAL A 67 0.93 -1.58 2.23
CA VAL A 67 2.26 -0.97 2.08
C VAL A 67 2.20 0.43 2.66
N PHE A 68 2.80 0.62 3.83
CA PHE A 68 2.88 1.90 4.52
C PHE A 68 3.82 2.88 3.79
N GLN A 69 3.60 4.17 3.99
CA GLN A 69 4.49 5.23 3.49
C GLN A 69 5.93 5.05 4.00
N GLU A 70 6.10 4.65 5.27
CA GLU A 70 7.38 4.19 5.81
C GLU A 70 7.41 2.66 5.76
N PRO A 71 8.51 2.04 5.30
CA PRO A 71 8.58 0.60 5.05
C PRO A 71 8.24 -0.32 6.22
N ALA A 72 8.37 0.14 7.47
CA ALA A 72 8.04 -0.59 8.70
C ALA A 72 8.53 -2.05 8.69
N LEU A 73 9.79 -2.27 8.30
CA LEU A 73 10.42 -3.59 8.34
C LEU A 73 10.75 -3.97 9.79
N PHE A 74 10.71 -5.27 10.08
CA PHE A 74 11.17 -5.81 11.35
C PHE A 74 12.69 -5.71 11.42
N PRO A 75 13.28 -4.90 12.34
CA PRO A 75 14.70 -4.59 12.32
C PRO A 75 15.62 -5.78 12.67
N TRP A 76 15.07 -6.81 13.30
CA TRP A 76 15.75 -8.04 13.68
C TRP A 76 15.64 -9.17 12.65
N LEU A 77 14.90 -8.98 11.56
CA LEU A 77 14.77 -9.91 10.46
C LEU A 77 15.58 -9.46 9.25
N THR A 78 16.13 -10.43 8.50
CA THR A 78 16.77 -10.15 7.21
C THR A 78 15.76 -9.71 6.16
N ALA A 79 16.20 -9.30 4.97
CA ALA A 79 15.32 -8.93 3.87
C ALA A 79 14.38 -10.07 3.47
N VAL A 80 14.93 -11.27 3.31
CA VAL A 80 14.11 -12.44 2.96
C VAL A 80 13.16 -12.84 4.08
N ASP A 81 13.59 -12.78 5.33
CA ASP A 81 12.77 -13.14 6.49
C ASP A 81 11.64 -12.13 6.70
N ASN A 82 11.85 -10.84 6.40
CA ASN A 82 10.80 -9.84 6.42
C ASN A 82 9.65 -10.17 5.43
N ILE A 83 9.95 -10.82 4.32
CA ILE A 83 8.93 -11.29 3.37
C ILE A 83 8.35 -12.63 3.83
N ASN A 84 9.22 -13.55 4.28
CA ASN A 84 8.83 -14.91 4.63
C ASN A 84 7.88 -14.96 5.85
N VAL A 85 8.04 -14.05 6.80
CA VAL A 85 7.28 -14.03 8.07
C VAL A 85 5.76 -13.93 7.89
N VAL A 86 5.27 -13.47 6.75
CA VAL A 86 3.84 -13.35 6.44
C VAL A 86 3.29 -14.51 5.63
N LEU A 87 4.15 -15.41 5.18
CA LEU A 87 3.76 -16.62 4.47
C LEU A 87 3.38 -17.71 5.48
N SER A 88 2.39 -18.54 5.12
CA SER A 88 2.02 -19.70 5.93
C SER A 88 3.17 -20.71 5.91
N ASP A 89 3.37 -21.44 7.01
CA ASP A 89 4.42 -22.46 7.08
C ASP A 89 4.31 -23.50 5.95
N GLY A 90 5.45 -23.76 5.29
CA GLY A 90 5.53 -24.74 4.22
C GLY A 90 6.85 -24.66 3.45
N PRO A 91 7.20 -25.72 2.69
CA PRO A 91 8.47 -25.78 1.97
C PRO A 91 8.61 -24.74 0.86
N GLU A 92 7.49 -24.17 0.36
CA GLU A 92 7.48 -23.21 -0.74
C GLU A 92 7.58 -21.75 -0.28
N THR A 93 7.62 -21.47 1.03
CA THR A 93 7.58 -20.09 1.53
C THR A 93 8.88 -19.35 1.24
N LEU A 94 10.02 -19.97 1.52
CA LEU A 94 11.32 -19.36 1.26
C LEU A 94 11.59 -19.15 -0.24
N PRO A 95 11.37 -20.12 -1.14
CA PRO A 95 11.44 -19.91 -2.58
C PRO A 95 10.55 -18.76 -3.07
N ARG A 96 9.34 -18.61 -2.52
CA ARG A 96 8.45 -17.50 -2.88
C ARG A 96 9.00 -16.14 -2.44
N ALA A 97 9.56 -16.06 -1.24
CA ALA A 97 10.19 -14.82 -0.74
C ALA A 97 11.41 -14.44 -1.59
N GLU A 98 12.25 -15.40 -1.95
CA GLU A 98 13.41 -15.22 -2.83
C GLU A 98 13.01 -14.77 -4.24
N GLN A 99 11.98 -15.38 -4.82
CA GLN A 99 11.42 -14.99 -6.12
C GLN A 99 10.94 -13.53 -6.13
N LEU A 100 10.30 -13.08 -5.05
CA LEU A 100 9.85 -11.69 -4.92
C LEU A 100 11.03 -10.73 -4.79
N LEU A 101 12.09 -11.09 -4.04
CA LEU A 101 13.32 -10.29 -3.96
C LEU A 101 14.01 -10.18 -5.32
N GLU A 102 14.11 -11.27 -6.08
CA GLU A 102 14.65 -11.27 -7.44
C GLU A 102 13.85 -10.36 -8.36
N ALA A 103 12.53 -10.45 -8.31
CA ALA A 103 11.62 -9.64 -9.14
C ALA A 103 11.76 -8.13 -8.92
N VAL A 104 12.29 -7.69 -7.78
CA VAL A 104 12.58 -6.27 -7.49
C VAL A 104 14.08 -5.96 -7.50
N GLY A 105 14.93 -6.85 -8.04
CA GLY A 105 16.36 -6.64 -8.17
C GLY A 105 17.12 -6.58 -6.84
N LEU A 106 16.73 -7.39 -5.85
CA LEU A 106 17.30 -7.38 -4.50
C LEU A 106 17.85 -8.75 -4.05
N SER A 107 18.17 -9.68 -4.98
CA SER A 107 18.76 -10.98 -4.65
C SER A 107 20.00 -10.85 -3.76
N ASP A 108 20.88 -9.88 -4.06
CA ASP A 108 22.12 -9.61 -3.31
C ASP A 108 21.88 -9.00 -1.91
N CYS A 109 20.63 -8.67 -1.61
CA CYS A 109 20.24 -8.11 -0.31
C CYS A 109 19.56 -9.13 0.60
N ARG A 110 19.42 -10.38 0.15
CA ARG A 110 18.67 -11.46 0.80
C ARG A 110 18.91 -11.55 2.32
N ASP A 111 20.17 -11.58 2.72
CA ASP A 111 20.58 -11.79 4.12
C ASP A 111 20.93 -10.47 4.86
N LYS A 112 20.66 -9.31 4.25
CA LYS A 112 20.89 -8.00 4.87
C LYS A 112 19.76 -7.64 5.82
N TYR A 113 20.14 -7.03 6.94
CA TYR A 113 19.20 -6.44 7.90
C TYR A 113 18.77 -5.02 7.46
N PRO A 114 17.61 -4.50 7.94
CA PRO A 114 17.10 -3.18 7.55
C PRO A 114 18.09 -2.04 7.72
N HIS A 115 18.95 -2.06 8.75
CA HIS A 115 19.96 -1.01 8.96
C HIS A 115 21.08 -0.99 7.90
N GLN A 116 21.23 -2.05 7.10
CA GLN A 116 22.22 -2.20 6.01
C GLN A 116 21.60 -1.84 4.63
N LEU A 117 20.33 -1.47 4.58
CA LEU A 117 19.58 -1.24 3.36
C LEU A 117 19.28 0.25 3.15
N SER A 118 19.30 0.70 1.90
CA SER A 118 18.83 2.03 1.52
C SER A 118 17.31 2.16 1.71
N GLY A 119 16.79 3.40 1.72
CA GLY A 119 15.35 3.65 1.81
C GLY A 119 14.54 2.97 0.70
N GLY A 120 15.00 3.06 -0.55
CA GLY A 120 14.37 2.42 -1.70
C GLY A 120 14.43 0.89 -1.65
N GLN A 121 15.51 0.30 -1.10
CA GLN A 121 15.60 -1.15 -0.87
C GLN A 121 14.58 -1.61 0.18
N LYS A 122 14.47 -0.89 1.30
CA LYS A 122 13.47 -1.16 2.34
C LYS A 122 12.05 -1.08 1.79
N GLN A 123 11.76 -0.08 0.97
CA GLN A 123 10.45 0.10 0.36
C GLN A 123 10.08 -1.08 -0.56
N ARG A 124 11.01 -1.53 -1.41
CA ARG A 124 10.80 -2.70 -2.26
C ARG A 124 10.54 -3.98 -1.45
N ILE A 125 11.26 -4.20 -0.35
CA ILE A 125 11.03 -5.34 0.54
C ILE A 125 9.65 -5.25 1.20
N ALA A 126 9.20 -4.06 1.64
CA ALA A 126 7.87 -3.87 2.20
C ALA A 126 6.75 -4.17 1.17
N ILE A 127 6.95 -3.80 -0.10
CA ILE A 127 6.05 -4.16 -1.20
C ILE A 127 6.03 -5.68 -1.40
N CYS A 128 7.19 -6.34 -1.47
CA CYS A 128 7.28 -7.80 -1.57
C CYS A 128 6.56 -8.50 -0.41
N ARG A 129 6.73 -8.02 0.84
CA ARG A 129 6.03 -8.56 2.00
C ARG A 129 4.50 -8.44 1.87
N ALA A 130 4.00 -7.30 1.41
CA ALA A 130 2.56 -7.11 1.20
C ALA A 130 2.01 -8.02 0.08
N LEU A 131 2.77 -8.23 -0.99
CA LEU A 131 2.43 -9.18 -2.06
C LEU A 131 2.45 -10.63 -1.57
N ALA A 132 3.45 -11.00 -0.79
CA ALA A 132 3.57 -12.33 -0.18
C ALA A 132 2.38 -12.65 0.75
N TYR A 133 1.93 -11.66 1.53
CA TYR A 133 0.76 -11.81 2.39
C TYR A 133 -0.52 -12.18 1.64
N GLY A 134 -0.66 -11.76 0.39
CA GLY A 134 -1.67 -12.28 -0.53
C GLY A 134 -3.11 -11.92 -0.18
N GLY A 135 -3.39 -10.68 0.22
CA GLY A 135 -4.74 -10.21 0.52
C GLY A 135 -5.65 -10.10 -0.73
N ASP A 136 -6.94 -9.81 -0.50
CA ASP A 136 -7.92 -9.51 -1.52
C ASP A 136 -7.90 -8.03 -1.93
N ILE A 137 -7.40 -7.19 -1.02
CA ILE A 137 -7.33 -5.74 -1.13
C ILE A 137 -5.89 -5.32 -0.82
N LEU A 138 -5.27 -4.55 -1.72
CA LEU A 138 -3.96 -3.94 -1.52
C LEU A 138 -4.12 -2.45 -1.29
N LEU A 139 -3.68 -1.99 -0.14
CA LEU A 139 -3.58 -0.58 0.20
C LEU A 139 -2.13 -0.14 0.00
N LEU A 140 -1.91 0.93 -0.76
CA LEU A 140 -0.60 1.47 -1.08
C LEU A 140 -0.55 2.96 -0.70
N ASP A 141 0.33 3.32 0.23
CA ASP A 141 0.55 4.73 0.62
C ASP A 141 1.91 5.22 0.12
N GLU A 142 1.91 6.00 -0.97
CA GLU A 142 3.09 6.52 -1.68
C GLU A 142 4.18 5.44 -1.93
N PRO A 143 3.82 4.26 -2.51
CA PRO A 143 4.70 3.08 -2.51
C PRO A 143 5.96 3.23 -3.36
N LEU A 144 5.96 4.10 -4.38
CA LEU A 144 7.09 4.27 -5.30
C LEU A 144 7.91 5.53 -5.02
N LYS A 145 7.61 6.23 -3.91
CA LYS A 145 8.32 7.43 -3.51
C LYS A 145 9.81 7.14 -3.26
N GLY A 146 10.68 7.97 -3.85
CA GLY A 146 12.12 7.87 -3.66
C GLY A 146 12.79 6.73 -4.45
N LEU A 147 12.07 6.06 -5.35
CA LEU A 147 12.64 5.13 -6.33
C LEU A 147 13.05 5.89 -7.59
N ASP A 148 14.14 5.48 -8.21
CA ASP A 148 14.53 5.91 -9.56
C ASP A 148 13.54 5.37 -10.63
N ALA A 149 13.60 5.90 -11.85
CA ALA A 149 12.64 5.59 -12.91
C ALA A 149 12.61 4.10 -13.27
N ASP A 150 13.78 3.49 -13.48
CA ASP A 150 13.87 2.07 -13.88
C ASP A 150 13.34 1.14 -12.79
N THR A 151 13.70 1.41 -11.54
CA THR A 151 13.19 0.67 -10.37
C THR A 151 11.69 0.85 -10.21
N ARG A 152 11.16 2.06 -10.43
CA ARG A 152 9.74 2.36 -10.37
C ARG A 152 8.96 1.54 -11.41
N ASP A 153 9.44 1.48 -12.64
CA ASP A 153 8.81 0.71 -13.72
C ASP A 153 8.81 -0.79 -13.43
N GLN A 154 9.92 -1.31 -12.91
CA GLN A 154 10.05 -2.72 -12.50
C GLN A 154 9.05 -3.07 -11.39
N VAL A 155 8.96 -2.26 -10.34
CA VAL A 155 8.03 -2.48 -9.22
C VAL A 155 6.58 -2.33 -9.67
N SER A 156 6.27 -1.35 -10.54
CA SER A 156 4.94 -1.17 -11.11
C SER A 156 4.51 -2.37 -11.96
N ALA A 157 5.42 -2.94 -12.74
CA ALA A 157 5.16 -4.16 -13.51
C ALA A 157 4.88 -5.35 -12.59
N LEU A 158 5.64 -5.50 -11.50
CA LEU A 158 5.41 -6.54 -10.49
C LEU A 158 4.05 -6.38 -9.83
N LEU A 159 3.68 -5.16 -9.39
CA LEU A 159 2.38 -4.88 -8.78
C LEU A 159 1.22 -5.21 -9.72
N ARG A 160 1.32 -4.83 -11.00
CA ARG A 160 0.30 -5.16 -12.00
C ARG A 160 0.14 -6.67 -12.21
N LYS A 161 1.23 -7.41 -12.26
CA LYS A 161 1.25 -8.86 -12.43
C LYS A 161 0.66 -9.61 -11.22
N GLU A 162 1.18 -9.31 -10.04
CA GLU A 162 0.85 -10.03 -8.79
C GLU A 162 -0.54 -9.67 -8.24
N TRP A 163 -1.06 -8.49 -8.63
CA TRP A 163 -2.35 -8.00 -8.16
C TRP A 163 -3.42 -7.92 -9.26
N ALA A 164 -3.24 -8.68 -10.35
CA ALA A 164 -4.21 -8.75 -11.43
C ALA A 164 -5.56 -9.28 -10.92
N GLY A 165 -6.66 -8.58 -11.25
CA GLY A 165 -8.02 -8.97 -10.87
C GLY A 165 -8.40 -8.75 -9.40
N LYS A 166 -7.49 -8.23 -8.57
CA LYS A 166 -7.74 -7.91 -7.16
C LYS A 166 -7.97 -6.41 -6.97
N THR A 167 -8.55 -6.05 -5.82
CA THR A 167 -8.81 -4.65 -5.47
C THR A 167 -7.52 -3.95 -5.06
N LEU A 168 -7.28 -2.75 -5.60
CA LEU A 168 -6.13 -1.92 -5.24
C LEU A 168 -6.59 -0.49 -4.93
N LEU A 169 -6.16 0.05 -3.81
CA LEU A 169 -6.32 1.45 -3.44
C LEU A 169 -4.95 2.09 -3.25
N LEU A 170 -4.61 3.01 -4.14
CA LEU A 170 -3.36 3.76 -4.15
C LEU A 170 -3.57 5.16 -3.62
N VAL A 171 -2.73 5.58 -2.69
CA VAL A 171 -2.58 6.98 -2.30
C VAL A 171 -1.27 7.49 -2.89
N THR A 172 -1.36 8.53 -3.71
CA THR A 172 -0.19 9.16 -4.33
C THR A 172 -0.44 10.63 -4.64
N HIS A 173 0.62 11.37 -4.86
CA HIS A 173 0.59 12.72 -5.43
C HIS A 173 1.19 12.73 -6.86
N ASP A 174 1.71 11.61 -7.34
CA ASP A 174 2.32 11.46 -8.67
C ASP A 174 1.28 10.95 -9.70
N PRO A 175 0.92 11.77 -10.71
CA PRO A 175 -0.01 11.36 -11.76
C PRO A 175 0.44 10.14 -12.54
N SER A 176 1.74 10.02 -12.81
CA SER A 176 2.29 8.91 -13.61
C SER A 176 2.14 7.57 -12.87
N GLU A 177 2.29 7.58 -11.55
CA GLU A 177 2.06 6.41 -10.69
C GLU A 177 0.58 6.01 -10.72
N ALA A 178 -0.32 6.98 -10.58
CA ALA A 178 -1.76 6.74 -10.62
C ALA A 178 -2.20 6.14 -11.96
N GLU A 179 -1.73 6.70 -13.09
CA GLU A 179 -2.04 6.22 -14.45
C GLU A 179 -1.46 4.82 -14.72
N SER A 180 -0.28 4.53 -14.18
CA SER A 180 0.37 3.25 -14.40
C SER A 180 -0.29 2.09 -13.62
N LEU A 181 -0.86 2.35 -12.46
CA LEU A 181 -1.35 1.32 -11.54
C LEU A 181 -2.86 1.25 -11.41
N CYS A 182 -3.60 2.30 -11.77
CA CYS A 182 -5.02 2.43 -11.47
C CYS A 182 -5.87 2.71 -12.71
N ASP A 183 -7.12 2.26 -12.66
CA ASP A 183 -8.11 2.45 -13.72
C ASP A 183 -8.96 3.69 -13.49
N ARG A 184 -9.00 4.19 -12.25
CA ARG A 184 -9.76 5.38 -11.83
C ARG A 184 -8.95 6.21 -10.85
N VAL A 185 -9.12 7.55 -10.96
CA VAL A 185 -8.46 8.52 -10.09
C VAL A 185 -9.53 9.40 -9.44
N TYR A 186 -9.56 9.42 -8.12
CA TYR A 186 -10.33 10.39 -7.34
C TYR A 186 -9.38 11.48 -6.84
N ARG A 187 -9.82 12.73 -6.98
CA ARG A 187 -9.04 13.90 -6.55
C ARG A 187 -9.65 14.52 -5.29
N TRP A 188 -8.78 14.99 -4.44
CA TRP A 188 -9.20 15.71 -3.24
C TRP A 188 -9.90 17.02 -3.60
N GLN A 189 -11.08 17.23 -3.03
CA GLN A 189 -11.87 18.47 -3.17
C GLN A 189 -12.58 18.75 -1.85
N GLU A 190 -12.22 19.84 -1.19
CA GLU A 190 -12.93 20.41 -0.02
C GLU A 190 -13.34 19.40 1.07
N GLY A 191 -12.43 18.50 1.47
CA GLY A 191 -12.67 17.55 2.56
C GLY A 191 -13.12 16.15 2.13
N THR A 192 -13.27 15.91 0.82
CA THR A 192 -13.68 14.61 0.26
C THR A 192 -12.89 14.25 -1.01
N PHE A 193 -13.06 13.03 -1.52
CA PHE A 193 -12.51 12.57 -2.80
C PHE A 193 -13.63 12.46 -3.84
N ARG A 194 -13.41 13.06 -5.03
CA ARG A 194 -14.31 13.01 -6.18
C ARG A 194 -13.58 12.73 -7.48
#